data_fb98d18c463bdd0db5903161eb408376
#
_entry.id   fb98d18c463bdd0db5903161eb408376
#
_cell.length_a   1.000
_cell.length_b   1.000
_cell.length_c   1.000
_cell.angle_alpha   90.00
_cell.angle_beta   90.00
_cell.angle_gamma   90.00
#
_symmetry.space_group_name_H-M   'P 1'
#
loop_
_entity.id
_entity.type
_entity.pdbx_description
1 polymer ?
#
loop_
_entity_poly.entity_id
_entity_poly.type
_entity_poly.pdbx_seq_one_letter_code
_entity_poly.pdbx_strand_id
1 'polypeptide(L)'
;MAKSDHILPRDKLLRDNFTPAETLLFGVTLIMASMVNWIGDPRSFWLLGSLLIIGCLTPVILKTHEQTHPFFIDLLWPKFWVCTAPAWIFLLQFIIGLIQNPLGTLILGESIFNIVQPINIWLPSSASDSSTWVTILGFVAIYLLTSTLYIVPKSRSYFERILPLLCFGAVFVGFIGYIQKGLGLTKPIFTNGTGANDFFAYFPYDGHWAAFATLWCCACIAMLLLSNRYDDSLPFIQSVGPWYLTGGILLGASGMLVEALLPSAVLLLTLSVMLLITTVDFLTNSKDIHRKSIALSSGLAACLSFAGGIVRIFQDDAFSSNMFYLRSAAFDMFKANPIFGWGFDSYSKLLPFYSNDLLVGQKYERASSDLLQFLAEFGIFGALISLGFLIAFILRYLLRFRNIRLTNHLLIGCGSVLLIALCDVPFMSPAVFFSFFTIFFIALRWADLSRNKIDEVDAHRPHLITAETKRRVPLFNKQYEEEEK
;
A
#
# COMPACT_ATOMS: atom_id res chain seq x y z
N MET A 1 16.40 46.07 22.21
CA MET A 1 14.95 45.84 22.24
C MET A 1 14.66 44.54 21.51
N ALA A 2 14.51 43.45 22.26
CA ALA A 2 14.23 42.13 21.72
C ALA A 2 12.76 42.08 21.32
N LYS A 3 12.48 41.82 20.04
CA LYS A 3 11.13 41.47 19.58
C LYS A 3 10.79 40.09 20.15
N SER A 4 9.92 40.08 21.14
CA SER A 4 9.30 38.83 21.62
C SER A 4 8.48 38.24 20.47
N ASP A 5 8.92 37.08 19.98
CA ASP A 5 8.13 36.26 19.06
C ASP A 5 6.85 35.84 19.81
N HIS A 6 5.77 36.56 19.54
CA HIS A 6 4.42 36.13 19.92
C HIS A 6 4.06 34.89 19.08
N ILE A 7 4.55 33.73 19.51
CA ILE A 7 4.00 32.45 19.09
C ILE A 7 2.58 32.40 19.65
N LEU A 8 1.60 32.49 18.77
CA LEU A 8 0.18 32.41 19.13
C LEU A 8 -0.08 31.14 19.97
N PRO A 9 -0.76 31.24 21.13
CA PRO A 9 -1.02 30.10 22.00
C PRO A 9 -1.76 28.96 21.32
N ARG A 10 -2.42 29.23 20.20
CA ARG A 10 -3.15 28.26 19.38
C ARG A 10 -2.26 27.16 18.77
N ASP A 11 -1.02 27.48 18.42
CA ASP A 11 -0.07 26.52 17.83
C ASP A 11 0.47 25.51 18.86
N LYS A 12 0.49 25.87 20.14
CA LYS A 12 0.87 24.96 21.22
C LYS A 12 -0.25 24.00 21.61
N LEU A 13 -1.51 24.45 21.56
CA LEU A 13 -2.67 23.60 21.92
C LEU A 13 -3.05 22.59 20.83
N LEU A 14 -2.73 22.85 19.57
CA LEU A 14 -2.97 21.92 18.47
C LEU A 14 -1.84 20.87 18.31
N ARG A 15 -0.72 21.01 19.03
CA ARG A 15 0.47 20.17 18.84
C ARG A 15 0.45 18.84 19.58
N ASP A 16 -0.30 18.70 20.65
CA ASP A 16 -0.06 17.62 21.61
C ASP A 16 -1.19 16.65 21.88
N ASN A 17 -2.44 16.94 21.52
CA ASN A 17 -3.55 16.04 21.82
C ASN A 17 -4.26 15.53 20.57
N PHE A 18 -4.21 14.21 20.38
CA PHE A 18 -5.08 13.54 19.40
C PHE A 18 -6.55 13.76 19.79
N THR A 19 -7.37 13.94 18.79
CA THR A 19 -8.81 13.86 19.00
C THR A 19 -9.20 12.45 19.42
N PRO A 20 -10.29 12.21 20.17
CA PRO A 20 -10.73 10.87 20.51
C PRO A 20 -10.92 9.95 19.32
N ALA A 21 -11.37 10.47 18.16
CA ALA A 21 -11.46 9.71 16.91
C ALA A 21 -10.06 9.29 16.39
N GLU A 22 -9.09 10.21 16.42
CA GLU A 22 -7.72 9.90 16.01
C GLU A 22 -7.06 8.87 16.95
N THR A 23 -7.30 8.95 18.26
CA THR A 23 -6.77 8.00 19.24
C THR A 23 -7.33 6.59 19.01
N LEU A 24 -8.64 6.47 18.77
CA LEU A 24 -9.27 5.20 18.45
C LEU A 24 -8.71 4.62 17.14
N LEU A 25 -8.64 5.43 16.10
CA LEU A 25 -8.10 5.01 14.80
C LEU A 25 -6.64 4.57 14.91
N PHE A 26 -5.84 5.29 15.70
CA PHE A 26 -4.44 4.96 15.97
C PHE A 26 -4.31 3.57 16.59
N GLY A 27 -5.07 3.29 17.64
CA GLY A 27 -5.08 1.99 18.33
C GLY A 27 -5.52 0.85 17.40
N VAL A 28 -6.63 1.03 16.66
CA VAL A 28 -7.15 0.03 15.73
C VAL A 28 -6.15 -0.25 14.61
N THR A 29 -5.50 0.79 14.07
CA THR A 29 -4.49 0.61 13.00
C THR A 29 -3.27 -0.18 13.50
N LEU A 30 -2.78 0.08 14.72
CA LEU A 30 -1.66 -0.68 15.30
C LEU A 30 -2.04 -2.12 15.60
N ILE A 31 -3.23 -2.36 16.17
CA ILE A 31 -3.73 -3.71 16.42
C ILE A 31 -3.82 -4.48 15.09
N MET A 32 -4.39 -3.84 14.06
CA MET A 32 -4.50 -4.48 12.75
C MET A 32 -3.14 -4.78 12.12
N ALA A 33 -2.20 -3.84 12.20
CA ALA A 33 -0.84 -4.04 11.71
C ALA A 33 -0.16 -5.25 12.38
N SER A 34 -0.35 -5.42 13.69
CA SER A 34 0.18 -6.58 14.42
C SER A 34 -0.49 -7.88 14.01
N MET A 35 -1.82 -7.90 13.88
CA MET A 35 -2.57 -9.09 13.48
C MET A 35 -2.24 -9.55 12.06
N VAL A 36 -2.16 -8.63 11.11
CA VAL A 36 -1.87 -8.93 9.71
C VAL A 36 -0.48 -9.54 9.54
N ASN A 37 0.48 -9.15 10.36
CA ASN A 37 1.85 -9.65 10.29
C ASN A 37 2.05 -11.01 10.98
N TRP A 38 1.18 -11.40 11.93
CA TRP A 38 1.42 -12.56 12.80
C TRP A 38 0.58 -13.79 12.48
N ILE A 39 -0.36 -13.72 11.54
CA ILE A 39 -1.34 -14.79 11.29
C ILE A 39 -1.03 -15.47 9.97
N GLY A 40 -0.49 -16.70 10.04
CA GLY A 40 -0.16 -17.50 8.87
C GLY A 40 -1.33 -18.25 8.24
N ASP A 41 -2.40 -18.57 9.00
CA ASP A 41 -3.66 -19.11 8.45
C ASP A 41 -4.83 -18.16 8.80
N PRO A 42 -5.25 -17.35 7.84
CA PRO A 42 -6.08 -16.19 8.11
C PRO A 42 -7.57 -16.47 8.36
N ARG A 43 -8.11 -17.63 7.95
CA ARG A 43 -9.58 -17.75 7.74
C ARG A 43 -10.43 -17.53 8.98
N SER A 44 -10.15 -18.15 10.10
CA SER A 44 -10.95 -18.01 11.34
C SER A 44 -10.68 -16.69 12.06
N PHE A 45 -9.43 -16.24 12.10
CA PHE A 45 -9.04 -14.97 12.70
C PHE A 45 -9.48 -13.78 11.85
N TRP A 46 -9.55 -13.95 10.53
CA TRP A 46 -10.03 -12.91 9.61
C TRP A 46 -11.45 -12.49 9.88
N LEU A 47 -12.36 -13.44 10.11
CA LEU A 47 -13.75 -13.12 10.42
C LEU A 47 -13.84 -12.31 11.72
N LEU A 48 -13.18 -12.76 12.78
CA LEU A 48 -13.17 -12.04 14.07
C LEU A 48 -12.51 -10.66 13.92
N GLY A 49 -11.34 -10.59 13.27
CA GLY A 49 -10.63 -9.34 13.00
C GLY A 49 -11.47 -8.38 12.18
N SER A 50 -12.15 -8.84 11.14
CA SER A 50 -13.02 -8.03 10.29
C SER A 50 -14.20 -7.44 11.07
N LEU A 51 -14.86 -8.25 11.91
CA LEU A 51 -15.95 -7.79 12.76
C LEU A 51 -15.49 -6.77 13.79
N LEU A 52 -14.33 -6.99 14.41
CA LEU A 52 -13.71 -6.02 15.34
C LEU A 52 -13.38 -4.71 14.65
N ILE A 53 -12.80 -4.75 13.45
CA ILE A 53 -12.48 -3.53 12.67
C ILE A 53 -13.77 -2.77 12.35
N ILE A 54 -14.77 -3.42 11.78
CA ILE A 54 -16.05 -2.77 11.42
C ILE A 54 -16.72 -2.19 12.66
N GLY A 55 -16.74 -2.93 13.78
CA GLY A 55 -17.26 -2.46 15.06
C GLY A 55 -16.53 -1.24 15.60
N CYS A 56 -15.19 -1.20 15.49
CA CYS A 56 -14.39 -0.05 15.92
C CYS A 56 -14.46 1.14 14.97
N LEU A 57 -14.68 0.93 13.67
CA LEU A 57 -14.81 2.04 12.71
C LEU A 57 -16.09 2.85 12.92
N THR A 58 -17.18 2.21 13.35
CA THR A 58 -18.44 2.91 13.64
C THR A 58 -18.26 4.05 14.65
N PRO A 59 -17.72 3.83 15.87
CA PRO A 59 -17.48 4.92 16.82
C PRO A 59 -16.44 5.94 16.34
N VAL A 60 -15.45 5.52 15.53
CA VAL A 60 -14.48 6.45 14.92
C VAL A 60 -15.18 7.44 13.99
N ILE A 61 -16.07 6.95 13.11
CA ILE A 61 -16.81 7.78 12.16
C ILE A 61 -17.78 8.70 12.89
N LEU A 62 -18.52 8.19 13.86
CA LEU A 62 -19.46 9.00 14.66
C LEU A 62 -18.75 10.11 15.41
N LYS A 63 -17.63 9.82 16.09
CA LYS A 63 -16.83 10.85 16.77
C LYS A 63 -16.19 11.84 15.81
N THR A 64 -15.79 11.41 14.61
CA THR A 64 -15.29 12.32 13.59
C THR A 64 -16.39 13.29 13.14
N HIS A 65 -17.61 12.79 12.99
CA HIS A 65 -18.77 13.63 12.66
C HIS A 65 -19.05 14.66 13.76
N GLU A 66 -19.14 14.24 15.04
CA GLU A 66 -19.35 15.13 16.18
C GLU A 66 -18.25 16.21 16.32
N GLN A 67 -17.00 15.87 16.01
CA GLN A 67 -15.86 16.79 16.13
C GLN A 67 -15.65 17.68 14.90
N THR A 68 -16.39 17.43 13.83
CA THR A 68 -16.29 18.23 12.62
C THR A 68 -17.22 19.44 12.74
N HIS A 69 -16.66 20.65 12.50
CA HIS A 69 -17.45 21.86 12.51
C HIS A 69 -18.63 21.74 11.52
N PRO A 70 -19.84 22.19 11.88
CA PRO A 70 -21.05 22.05 11.04
C PRO A 70 -20.85 22.47 9.57
N PHE A 71 -20.09 23.53 9.35
CA PHE A 71 -19.76 24.03 8.01
C PHE A 71 -19.01 23.03 7.11
N PHE A 72 -18.26 22.06 7.71
CA PHE A 72 -17.51 21.06 6.97
C PHE A 72 -18.17 19.67 6.91
N ILE A 73 -19.31 19.51 7.54
CA ILE A 73 -20.06 18.24 7.55
C ILE A 73 -20.47 17.85 6.13
N ASP A 74 -20.93 18.81 5.34
CA ASP A 74 -21.34 18.59 3.95
C ASP A 74 -20.17 18.12 3.05
N LEU A 75 -18.93 18.42 3.43
CA LEU A 75 -17.74 17.96 2.72
C LEU A 75 -17.26 16.58 3.22
N LEU A 76 -17.55 16.23 4.47
CA LEU A 76 -17.12 14.98 5.10
C LEU A 76 -17.78 13.76 4.45
N TRP A 77 -19.10 13.80 4.30
CA TRP A 77 -19.87 12.69 3.76
C TRP A 77 -19.56 12.35 2.29
N PRO A 78 -19.51 13.31 1.35
CA PRO A 78 -19.06 13.02 -0.01
C PRO A 78 -17.65 12.44 -0.05
N LYS A 79 -16.73 12.95 0.77
CA LYS A 79 -15.37 12.42 0.86
C LYS A 79 -15.35 10.98 1.36
N PHE A 80 -16.16 10.67 2.37
CA PHE A 80 -16.29 9.31 2.90
C PHE A 80 -16.80 8.34 1.82
N TRP A 81 -17.91 8.67 1.16
CA TRP A 81 -18.48 7.81 0.12
C TRP A 81 -17.55 7.62 -1.07
N VAL A 82 -16.89 8.67 -1.53
CA VAL A 82 -15.92 8.58 -2.63
C VAL A 82 -14.74 7.67 -2.25
N CYS A 83 -14.19 7.80 -1.04
CA CYS A 83 -13.05 6.98 -0.60
C CYS A 83 -13.42 5.52 -0.38
N THR A 84 -14.63 5.23 0.10
CA THR A 84 -15.09 3.88 0.39
C THR A 84 -15.81 3.20 -0.78
N ALA A 85 -16.15 3.95 -1.83
CA ALA A 85 -16.90 3.44 -2.99
C ALA A 85 -16.37 2.12 -3.58
N PRO A 86 -15.05 1.93 -3.80
CA PRO A 86 -14.56 0.66 -4.34
C PRO A 86 -14.96 -0.53 -3.49
N ALA A 87 -14.84 -0.45 -2.16
CA ALA A 87 -15.23 -1.54 -1.27
C ALA A 87 -16.70 -1.92 -1.40
N TRP A 88 -17.58 -0.92 -1.44
CA TRP A 88 -19.01 -1.14 -1.59
C TRP A 88 -19.39 -1.71 -2.97
N ILE A 89 -18.73 -1.25 -4.02
CA ILE A 89 -18.99 -1.72 -5.39
C ILE A 89 -18.56 -3.19 -5.51
N PHE A 90 -17.38 -3.57 -5.01
CA PHE A 90 -16.93 -4.96 -5.05
C PHE A 90 -17.77 -5.88 -4.17
N LEU A 91 -18.19 -5.41 -2.99
CA LEU A 91 -19.10 -6.15 -2.14
C LEU A 91 -20.47 -6.36 -2.83
N LEU A 92 -20.99 -5.34 -3.49
CA LEU A 92 -22.24 -5.42 -4.25
C LEU A 92 -22.11 -6.36 -5.44
N GLN A 93 -21.01 -6.27 -6.20
CA GLN A 93 -20.73 -7.19 -7.31
C GLN A 93 -20.70 -8.65 -6.81
N PHE A 94 -20.06 -8.91 -5.66
CA PHE A 94 -20.03 -10.22 -5.06
C PHE A 94 -21.43 -10.71 -4.65
N ILE A 95 -22.22 -9.86 -3.96
CA ILE A 95 -23.59 -10.21 -3.54
C ILE A 95 -24.49 -10.52 -4.74
N ILE A 96 -24.43 -9.71 -5.79
CA ILE A 96 -25.19 -9.97 -7.03
C ILE A 96 -24.68 -11.26 -7.68
N GLY A 97 -23.36 -11.50 -7.66
CA GLY A 97 -22.74 -12.69 -8.20
C GLY A 97 -23.21 -14.00 -7.59
N LEU A 98 -23.71 -13.99 -6.34
CA LEU A 98 -24.29 -15.18 -5.70
C LEU A 98 -25.54 -15.70 -6.40
N ILE A 99 -26.20 -14.91 -7.23
CA ILE A 99 -27.37 -15.30 -8.03
C ILE A 99 -26.96 -16.31 -9.12
N GLN A 100 -25.72 -16.21 -9.63
CA GLN A 100 -25.20 -17.06 -10.68
C GLN A 100 -23.96 -17.83 -10.20
N ASN A 101 -24.12 -19.09 -9.86
CA ASN A 101 -22.97 -19.96 -9.58
C ASN A 101 -22.53 -20.66 -10.87
N PRO A 102 -21.30 -20.42 -11.38
CA PRO A 102 -20.80 -21.09 -12.56
C PRO A 102 -20.45 -22.57 -12.32
N LEU A 103 -20.30 -23.01 -11.07
CA LEU A 103 -20.00 -24.39 -10.73
C LEU A 103 -21.28 -25.19 -10.51
N GLY A 104 -21.44 -26.23 -11.30
CA GLY A 104 -22.51 -27.20 -11.14
C GLY A 104 -21.95 -28.60 -10.95
N THR A 105 -22.80 -29.49 -10.47
CA THR A 105 -22.50 -30.93 -10.33
C THR A 105 -23.40 -31.73 -11.25
N LEU A 106 -22.79 -32.58 -12.07
CA LEU A 106 -23.51 -33.56 -12.89
C LEU A 106 -23.32 -34.94 -12.26
N ILE A 107 -24.43 -35.61 -11.94
CA ILE A 107 -24.42 -36.96 -11.39
C ILE A 107 -24.71 -37.93 -12.53
N LEU A 108 -23.73 -38.78 -12.88
CA LEU A 108 -23.84 -39.85 -13.87
C LEU A 108 -23.65 -41.21 -13.17
N GLY A 109 -24.73 -41.85 -12.83
CA GLY A 109 -24.69 -43.07 -12.03
C GLY A 109 -24.16 -42.80 -10.62
N GLU A 110 -23.08 -43.46 -10.21
CA GLU A 110 -22.43 -43.30 -8.90
C GLU A 110 -21.34 -42.21 -8.92
N SER A 111 -21.01 -41.65 -10.09
CA SER A 111 -19.95 -40.66 -10.26
C SER A 111 -20.49 -39.24 -10.28
N ILE A 112 -19.84 -38.35 -9.51
CA ILE A 112 -20.16 -36.91 -9.43
C ILE A 112 -19.10 -36.17 -10.21
N PHE A 113 -19.50 -35.43 -11.23
CA PHE A 113 -18.64 -34.60 -12.05
C PHE A 113 -18.93 -33.12 -11.78
N ASN A 114 -17.85 -32.32 -11.57
CA ASN A 114 -18.00 -30.89 -11.55
C ASN A 114 -18.03 -30.38 -13.00
N ILE A 115 -18.95 -29.47 -13.28
CA ILE A 115 -19.11 -28.86 -14.61
C ILE A 115 -19.18 -27.35 -14.50
N VAL A 116 -18.74 -26.66 -15.56
CA VAL A 116 -18.99 -25.21 -15.69
C VAL A 116 -20.34 -25.02 -16.37
N GLN A 117 -21.26 -24.36 -15.66
CA GLN A 117 -22.59 -24.05 -16.20
C GLN A 117 -22.53 -22.76 -17.03
N PRO A 118 -23.38 -22.65 -18.06
CA PRO A 118 -23.52 -21.43 -18.83
C PRO A 118 -24.07 -20.31 -17.95
N ILE A 119 -23.38 -19.15 -17.96
CA ILE A 119 -23.76 -17.95 -17.19
C ILE A 119 -24.11 -16.82 -18.14
N ASN A 120 -24.88 -15.85 -17.64
CA ASN A 120 -25.14 -14.62 -18.37
C ASN A 120 -23.97 -13.65 -18.19
N ILE A 121 -23.25 -13.35 -19.27
CA ILE A 121 -22.06 -12.47 -19.28
C ILE A 121 -22.37 -11.05 -18.79
N TRP A 122 -23.63 -10.61 -18.88
CA TRP A 122 -24.08 -9.29 -18.44
C TRP A 122 -24.41 -9.18 -16.96
N LEU A 123 -24.27 -10.26 -16.21
CA LEU A 123 -24.48 -10.27 -14.76
C LEU A 123 -23.24 -10.83 -14.07
N PRO A 124 -22.89 -10.29 -12.90
CA PRO A 124 -21.83 -10.89 -12.09
C PRO A 124 -22.12 -12.34 -11.73
N SER A 125 -21.09 -13.16 -11.62
CA SER A 125 -21.15 -14.52 -11.15
C SER A 125 -20.21 -14.74 -9.98
N SER A 126 -20.40 -15.79 -9.20
CA SER A 126 -19.48 -16.15 -8.11
C SER A 126 -19.46 -17.64 -7.89
N ALA A 127 -18.30 -18.26 -8.02
CA ALA A 127 -18.03 -19.66 -7.63
C ALA A 127 -17.80 -19.74 -6.11
N SER A 128 -18.60 -19.01 -5.31
CA SER A 128 -18.36 -18.82 -3.89
C SER A 128 -18.73 -20.06 -3.05
N ASP A 129 -17.94 -20.27 -2.01
CA ASP A 129 -18.24 -21.12 -0.88
C ASP A 129 -18.24 -20.32 0.44
N SER A 130 -18.44 -20.99 1.57
CA SER A 130 -18.43 -20.33 2.89
C SER A 130 -17.09 -19.63 3.20
N SER A 131 -15.97 -20.10 2.66
CA SER A 131 -14.65 -19.51 2.90
C SER A 131 -14.46 -18.19 2.16
N THR A 132 -15.07 -18.04 0.99
CA THR A 132 -15.02 -16.83 0.18
C THR A 132 -15.61 -15.62 0.91
N TRP A 133 -16.70 -15.80 1.66
CA TRP A 133 -17.29 -14.75 2.48
C TRP A 133 -16.33 -14.18 3.52
N VAL A 134 -15.61 -15.04 4.22
CA VAL A 134 -14.65 -14.62 5.24
C VAL A 134 -13.53 -13.81 4.60
N THR A 135 -13.04 -14.26 3.46
CA THR A 135 -11.95 -13.58 2.75
C THR A 135 -12.36 -12.20 2.26
N ILE A 136 -13.52 -12.07 1.59
CA ILE A 136 -13.97 -10.77 1.07
C ILE A 136 -14.27 -9.78 2.19
N LEU A 137 -14.88 -10.22 3.29
CA LEU A 137 -15.13 -9.37 4.45
C LEU A 137 -13.81 -8.86 5.05
N GLY A 138 -12.77 -9.70 5.10
CA GLY A 138 -11.44 -9.31 5.55
C GLY A 138 -10.83 -8.19 4.70
N PHE A 139 -10.83 -8.36 3.38
CA PHE A 139 -10.30 -7.35 2.47
C PHE A 139 -11.11 -6.05 2.51
N VAL A 140 -12.44 -6.13 2.54
CA VAL A 140 -13.32 -4.96 2.69
C VAL A 140 -13.04 -4.23 4.01
N ALA A 141 -12.92 -4.94 5.12
CA ALA A 141 -12.62 -4.35 6.43
C ALA A 141 -11.27 -3.62 6.44
N ILE A 142 -10.21 -4.25 5.88
CA ILE A 142 -8.89 -3.64 5.74
C ILE A 142 -8.98 -2.36 4.90
N TYR A 143 -9.67 -2.42 3.76
CA TYR A 143 -9.80 -1.28 2.87
C TYR A 143 -10.57 -0.12 3.55
N LEU A 144 -11.66 -0.41 4.25
CA LEU A 144 -12.41 0.58 5.02
C LEU A 144 -11.55 1.21 6.12
N LEU A 145 -10.78 0.41 6.86
CA LEU A 145 -9.85 0.91 7.87
C LEU A 145 -8.80 1.85 7.26
N THR A 146 -8.16 1.42 6.19
CA THR A 146 -7.10 2.23 5.56
C THR A 146 -7.64 3.50 4.92
N SER A 147 -8.85 3.47 4.34
CA SER A 147 -9.51 4.67 3.80
C SER A 147 -9.84 5.71 4.88
N THR A 148 -10.13 5.28 6.12
CA THR A 148 -10.34 6.22 7.23
C THR A 148 -9.08 6.98 7.62
N LEU A 149 -7.87 6.45 7.35
CA LEU A 149 -6.61 7.20 7.50
C LEU A 149 -6.52 8.42 6.58
N TYR A 150 -7.23 8.41 5.47
CA TYR A 150 -7.35 9.60 4.61
C TYR A 150 -8.38 10.60 5.11
N ILE A 151 -9.43 10.15 5.79
CA ILE A 151 -10.59 10.97 6.17
C ILE A 151 -10.40 11.63 7.54
N VAL A 152 -10.04 10.85 8.56
CA VAL A 152 -10.09 11.23 9.98
C VAL A 152 -8.97 12.15 10.42
N PRO A 153 -7.66 11.88 10.13
CA PRO A 153 -6.58 12.67 10.69
C PRO A 153 -6.64 14.14 10.25
N LYS A 154 -6.57 15.05 11.22
CA LYS A 154 -6.61 16.51 11.00
C LYS A 154 -5.24 17.17 11.08
N SER A 155 -4.25 16.48 11.67
CA SER A 155 -2.90 17.01 11.89
C SER A 155 -1.81 16.11 11.31
N ARG A 156 -0.66 16.69 10.96
CA ARG A 156 0.52 15.93 10.56
C ARG A 156 1.12 15.12 11.70
N SER A 157 1.02 15.61 12.92
CA SER A 157 1.58 14.96 14.11
C SER A 157 1.02 13.53 14.30
N TYR A 158 -0.19 13.26 13.80
CA TYR A 158 -0.73 11.90 13.76
C TYR A 158 0.17 10.95 12.96
N PHE A 159 0.56 11.36 11.74
CA PHE A 159 1.41 10.54 10.86
C PHE A 159 2.85 10.49 11.31
N GLU A 160 3.37 11.57 11.91
CA GLU A 160 4.71 11.61 12.53
C GLU A 160 4.86 10.64 13.69
N ARG A 161 3.75 10.20 14.31
CA ARG A 161 3.76 9.20 15.39
C ARG A 161 3.45 7.79 14.90
N ILE A 162 2.48 7.60 14.01
CA ILE A 162 2.06 6.27 13.57
C ILE A 162 3.05 5.65 12.58
N LEU A 163 3.56 6.43 11.63
CA LEU A 163 4.44 5.91 10.59
C LEU A 163 5.76 5.32 11.14
N PRO A 164 6.45 5.96 12.10
CA PRO A 164 7.60 5.35 12.77
C PRO A 164 7.31 4.01 13.43
N LEU A 165 6.18 3.89 14.11
CA LEU A 165 5.79 2.63 14.78
C LEU A 165 5.52 1.51 13.78
N LEU A 166 4.86 1.83 12.67
CA LEU A 166 4.62 0.86 11.60
C LEU A 166 5.94 0.46 10.91
N CYS A 167 6.85 1.42 10.66
CA CYS A 167 8.20 1.14 10.15
C CYS A 167 8.97 0.22 11.10
N PHE A 168 8.94 0.52 12.40
CA PHE A 168 9.59 -0.32 13.41
C PHE A 168 9.02 -1.75 13.41
N GLY A 169 7.70 -1.89 13.36
CA GLY A 169 7.04 -3.20 13.26
C GLY A 169 7.49 -3.99 12.02
N ALA A 170 7.58 -3.34 10.85
CA ALA A 170 8.04 -3.98 9.63
C ALA A 170 9.52 -4.42 9.71
N VAL A 171 10.39 -3.56 10.26
CA VAL A 171 11.81 -3.89 10.47
C VAL A 171 11.95 -5.05 11.46
N PHE A 172 11.15 -5.07 12.53
CA PHE A 172 11.14 -6.16 13.50
C PHE A 172 10.75 -7.50 12.87
N VAL A 173 9.72 -7.53 12.02
CA VAL A 173 9.36 -8.72 11.23
C VAL A 173 10.50 -9.15 10.31
N GLY A 174 11.16 -8.20 9.64
CA GLY A 174 12.35 -8.46 8.83
C GLY A 174 13.47 -9.11 9.62
N PHE A 175 13.74 -8.61 10.82
CA PHE A 175 14.77 -9.16 11.71
C PHE A 175 14.48 -10.62 12.11
N ILE A 176 13.20 -10.95 12.38
CA ILE A 176 12.78 -12.34 12.62
C ILE A 176 13.09 -13.22 11.41
N GLY A 177 12.80 -12.75 10.19
CA GLY A 177 13.09 -13.48 8.96
C GLY A 177 14.60 -13.76 8.79
N TYR A 178 15.47 -12.81 9.10
CA TYR A 178 16.91 -13.00 9.09
C TYR A 178 17.37 -14.07 10.10
N ILE A 179 16.82 -14.05 11.31
CA ILE A 179 17.11 -15.07 12.34
C ILE A 179 16.68 -16.45 11.84
N GLN A 180 15.48 -16.57 11.26
CA GLN A 180 14.97 -17.84 10.75
C GLN A 180 15.84 -18.43 9.64
N LYS A 181 16.21 -17.61 8.64
CA LYS A 181 17.11 -18.05 7.55
C LYS A 181 18.52 -18.36 8.10
N GLY A 182 19.03 -17.58 9.04
CA GLY A 182 20.33 -17.82 9.69
C GLY A 182 20.38 -19.10 10.52
N LEU A 183 19.28 -19.49 11.17
CA LEU A 183 19.15 -20.74 11.90
C LEU A 183 18.79 -21.95 11.02
N GLY A 184 18.59 -21.75 9.70
CA GLY A 184 18.23 -22.81 8.78
C GLY A 184 16.86 -23.45 9.07
N LEU A 185 15.91 -22.69 9.62
CA LEU A 185 14.56 -23.18 9.88
C LEU A 185 13.84 -23.51 8.57
N THR A 186 13.18 -24.65 8.53
CA THR A 186 12.46 -25.15 7.34
C THR A 186 10.97 -24.84 7.38
N LYS A 187 10.48 -24.19 8.44
CA LYS A 187 9.07 -23.81 8.62
C LYS A 187 8.97 -22.42 9.23
N PRO A 188 7.94 -21.64 8.84
CA PRO A 188 7.65 -20.37 9.50
C PRO A 188 7.35 -20.59 10.98
N ILE A 189 7.78 -19.67 11.84
CA ILE A 189 7.44 -19.68 13.26
C ILE A 189 5.94 -19.34 13.39
N PHE A 190 5.23 -20.05 14.27
CA PHE A 190 3.78 -19.87 14.56
C PHE A 190 2.81 -20.22 13.43
N THR A 191 3.23 -20.95 12.40
CA THR A 191 2.33 -21.47 11.38
C THR A 191 2.35 -22.99 11.37
N ASN A 192 1.17 -23.60 11.23
CA ASN A 192 1.03 -25.05 11.02
C ASN A 192 1.23 -25.45 9.55
N GLY A 193 1.85 -24.59 8.75
CA GLY A 193 2.04 -24.80 7.32
C GLY A 193 2.89 -26.03 6.99
N THR A 194 2.50 -26.77 5.99
CA THR A 194 3.32 -27.79 5.33
C THR A 194 4.58 -27.13 4.82
N GLY A 195 5.74 -27.62 5.27
CA GLY A 195 7.05 -27.03 5.02
C GLY A 195 7.33 -26.78 3.54
N ALA A 196 7.06 -25.57 3.10
CA ALA A 196 7.58 -25.01 1.88
C ALA A 196 8.86 -24.24 2.25
N ASN A 197 9.94 -24.45 1.51
CA ASN A 197 11.21 -23.74 1.74
C ASN A 197 11.11 -22.24 1.38
N ASP A 198 10.03 -21.86 0.68
CA ASP A 198 9.84 -20.55 0.06
C ASP A 198 9.13 -19.58 1.00
N PHE A 199 9.56 -19.47 2.25
CA PHE A 199 8.98 -18.56 3.23
C PHE A 199 10.00 -17.54 3.74
N PHE A 200 9.51 -16.41 4.22
CA PHE A 200 10.31 -15.43 4.95
C PHE A 200 9.51 -14.85 6.12
N ALA A 201 10.08 -14.86 7.32
CA ALA A 201 9.40 -14.46 8.55
C ALA A 201 8.07 -15.22 8.74
N TYR A 202 6.96 -14.50 8.74
CA TYR A 202 5.59 -15.08 8.87
C TYR A 202 4.91 -15.28 7.52
N PHE A 203 5.54 -14.84 6.43
CA PHE A 203 4.97 -14.93 5.10
C PHE A 203 5.19 -16.35 4.55
N PRO A 204 4.12 -17.10 4.27
CA PRO A 204 4.22 -18.46 3.73
C PRO A 204 4.72 -18.49 2.29
N TYR A 205 4.72 -17.34 1.60
CA TYR A 205 5.28 -17.13 0.28
C TYR A 205 6.17 -15.89 0.31
N ASP A 206 7.40 -16.07 -0.08
CA ASP A 206 8.46 -15.06 0.04
C ASP A 206 8.32 -13.90 -0.97
N GLY A 207 7.60 -14.08 -2.09
CA GLY A 207 7.21 -12.99 -2.98
C GLY A 207 6.30 -11.95 -2.31
N HIS A 208 5.42 -12.39 -1.40
CA HIS A 208 4.62 -11.48 -0.57
C HIS A 208 5.50 -10.67 0.38
N TRP A 209 6.53 -11.31 0.97
CA TRP A 209 7.51 -10.60 1.77
C TRP A 209 8.23 -9.53 0.98
N ALA A 210 8.70 -9.85 -0.24
CA ALA A 210 9.41 -8.89 -1.07
C ALA A 210 8.55 -7.64 -1.37
N ALA A 211 7.27 -7.82 -1.66
CA ALA A 211 6.34 -6.70 -1.86
C ALA A 211 6.12 -5.89 -0.57
N PHE A 212 5.92 -6.56 0.57
CA PHE A 212 5.82 -5.92 1.89
C PHE A 212 7.09 -5.13 2.23
N ALA A 213 8.25 -5.74 2.08
CA ALA A 213 9.54 -5.11 2.34
C ALA A 213 9.79 -3.90 1.43
N THR A 214 9.34 -3.93 0.16
CA THR A 214 9.43 -2.80 -0.77
C THR A 214 8.69 -1.58 -0.24
N LEU A 215 7.47 -1.74 0.24
CA LEU A 215 6.66 -0.66 0.80
C LEU A 215 7.33 -0.02 2.03
N TRP A 216 7.73 -0.85 2.98
CA TRP A 216 8.28 -0.37 4.24
C TRP A 216 9.73 0.10 4.14
N CYS A 217 10.51 -0.43 3.21
CA CYS A 217 11.82 0.10 2.84
C CYS A 217 11.70 1.55 2.35
N CYS A 218 10.78 1.82 1.41
CA CYS A 218 10.49 3.17 0.95
C CYS A 218 10.00 4.07 2.08
N ALA A 219 9.14 3.57 2.97
CA ALA A 219 8.65 4.33 4.12
C ALA A 219 9.78 4.70 5.09
N CYS A 220 10.67 3.77 5.41
CA CYS A 220 11.83 4.04 6.26
C CYS A 220 12.73 5.13 5.66
N ILE A 221 13.09 5.00 4.37
CA ILE A 221 13.95 6.01 3.73
C ILE A 221 13.22 7.35 3.57
N ALA A 222 11.92 7.36 3.33
CA ALA A 222 11.12 8.57 3.31
C ALA A 222 11.12 9.29 4.68
N MET A 223 11.03 8.53 5.78
CA MET A 223 11.12 9.05 7.15
C MET A 223 12.53 9.55 7.48
N LEU A 224 13.59 8.88 7.00
CA LEU A 224 14.96 9.37 7.07
C LEU A 224 15.09 10.77 6.46
N LEU A 225 14.62 10.92 5.21
CA LEU A 225 14.70 12.19 4.49
C LEU A 225 13.84 13.31 5.11
N LEU A 226 12.75 12.94 5.78
CA LEU A 226 11.91 13.85 6.54
C LEU A 226 12.63 14.30 7.81
N SER A 227 13.14 13.38 8.62
CA SER A 227 13.82 13.66 9.90
C SER A 227 15.09 14.52 9.70
N ASN A 228 15.85 14.25 8.63
CA ASN A 228 17.06 15.00 8.30
C ASN A 228 16.83 16.50 8.08
N ARG A 229 15.61 16.94 7.78
CA ARG A 229 15.25 18.34 7.62
C ARG A 229 14.86 19.04 8.91
N TYR A 230 14.33 18.30 9.86
CA TYR A 230 13.89 18.86 11.14
C TYR A 230 15.04 18.97 12.14
N ASP A 231 16.06 18.10 12.05
CA ASP A 231 17.16 17.99 13.00
C ASP A 231 18.52 18.41 12.42
N ASP A 232 18.58 19.50 11.65
CA ASP A 232 19.84 20.02 11.10
C ASP A 232 20.84 20.46 12.20
N SER A 233 20.35 20.67 13.44
CA SER A 233 21.18 21.10 14.57
C SER A 233 21.92 19.96 15.25
N LEU A 234 21.50 18.70 15.08
CA LEU A 234 22.10 17.52 15.73
C LEU A 234 23.03 16.77 14.76
N PRO A 235 24.15 16.22 15.25
CA PRO A 235 24.95 15.27 14.47
C PRO A 235 24.08 14.09 14.02
N PHE A 236 24.27 13.62 12.78
CA PHE A 236 23.46 12.54 12.21
C PHE A 236 23.35 11.30 13.14
N ILE A 237 24.48 10.93 13.79
CA ILE A 237 24.53 9.74 14.68
C ILE A 237 23.63 9.89 15.91
N GLN A 238 23.38 11.13 16.37
CA GLN A 238 22.52 11.41 17.52
C GLN A 238 21.05 11.63 17.13
N SER A 239 20.76 11.71 15.85
CA SER A 239 19.41 11.83 15.32
C SER A 239 18.72 10.47 15.18
N VAL A 240 17.43 10.47 14.86
CA VAL A 240 16.67 9.23 14.53
C VAL A 240 17.04 8.69 13.13
N GLY A 241 17.79 9.46 12.34
CA GLY A 241 18.14 9.13 10.97
C GLY A 241 18.81 7.76 10.76
N PRO A 242 19.84 7.41 11.55
CA PRO A 242 20.52 6.12 11.42
C PRO A 242 19.59 4.91 11.55
N TRP A 243 18.59 4.99 12.43
CA TRP A 243 17.62 3.91 12.61
C TRP A 243 16.76 3.66 11.39
N TYR A 244 16.29 4.74 10.73
CA TYR A 244 15.53 4.63 9.49
C TYR A 244 16.39 4.14 8.33
N LEU A 245 17.63 4.63 8.22
CA LEU A 245 18.55 4.17 7.17
C LEU A 245 18.85 2.67 7.33
N THR A 246 19.22 2.25 8.55
CA THR A 246 19.49 0.84 8.84
C THR A 246 18.26 -0.04 8.61
N GLY A 247 17.08 0.41 9.06
CA GLY A 247 15.81 -0.30 8.82
C GLY A 247 15.49 -0.45 7.32
N GLY A 248 15.65 0.62 6.54
CA GLY A 248 15.45 0.59 5.09
C GLY A 248 16.42 -0.35 4.37
N ILE A 249 17.71 -0.30 4.74
CA ILE A 249 18.72 -1.21 4.17
C ILE A 249 18.44 -2.66 4.57
N LEU A 250 18.08 -2.92 5.84
CA LEU A 250 17.76 -4.27 6.31
C LEU A 250 16.58 -4.85 5.52
N LEU A 251 15.47 -4.09 5.41
CA LEU A 251 14.32 -4.53 4.64
C LEU A 251 14.66 -4.76 3.15
N GLY A 252 15.39 -3.84 2.53
CA GLY A 252 15.76 -3.97 1.12
C GLY A 252 16.76 -5.10 0.86
N ALA A 253 17.76 -5.27 1.72
CA ALA A 253 18.76 -6.33 1.60
C ALA A 253 18.16 -7.74 1.81
N SER A 254 17.00 -7.86 2.47
CA SER A 254 16.27 -9.14 2.57
C SER A 254 15.92 -9.72 1.20
N GLY A 255 15.82 -8.88 0.15
CA GLY A 255 15.67 -9.34 -1.22
C GLY A 255 16.75 -10.30 -1.72
N MET A 256 17.94 -10.29 -1.10
CA MET A 256 18.99 -11.27 -1.44
C MET A 256 18.73 -12.67 -0.86
N LEU A 257 17.88 -12.79 0.16
CA LEU A 257 17.55 -14.04 0.84
C LEU A 257 16.23 -14.65 0.38
N VAL A 258 15.45 -13.92 -0.41
CA VAL A 258 14.16 -14.30 -0.95
C VAL A 258 14.36 -15.14 -2.21
N GLU A 259 13.63 -16.23 -2.38
CA GLU A 259 13.74 -17.12 -3.55
C GLU A 259 12.92 -16.62 -4.75
N ALA A 260 11.83 -15.88 -4.51
CA ALA A 260 11.04 -15.24 -5.56
C ALA A 260 11.87 -14.17 -6.31
N LEU A 261 12.41 -14.53 -7.46
CA LEU A 261 13.44 -13.75 -8.17
C LEU A 261 12.93 -12.40 -8.67
N LEU A 262 11.80 -12.33 -9.38
CA LEU A 262 11.26 -11.06 -9.91
C LEU A 262 10.81 -10.08 -8.81
N PRO A 263 10.02 -10.48 -7.79
CA PRO A 263 9.68 -9.59 -6.69
C PRO A 263 10.91 -9.08 -5.94
N SER A 264 11.92 -9.94 -5.70
CA SER A 264 13.16 -9.56 -5.04
C SER A 264 14.03 -8.61 -5.89
N ALA A 265 14.03 -8.79 -7.20
CA ALA A 265 14.70 -7.87 -8.12
C ALA A 265 14.09 -6.47 -8.05
N VAL A 266 12.74 -6.36 -8.06
CA VAL A 266 12.05 -5.07 -7.91
C VAL A 266 12.35 -4.43 -6.56
N LEU A 267 12.39 -5.21 -5.48
CA LEU A 267 12.78 -4.73 -4.14
C LEU A 267 14.19 -4.13 -4.16
N LEU A 268 15.18 -4.85 -4.70
CA LEU A 268 16.57 -4.40 -4.76
C LEU A 268 16.74 -3.15 -5.65
N LEU A 269 16.06 -3.11 -6.80
CA LEU A 269 16.06 -1.94 -7.67
C LEU A 269 15.41 -0.73 -6.99
N THR A 270 14.31 -0.94 -6.28
CA THR A 270 13.63 0.13 -5.51
C THR A 270 14.54 0.64 -4.39
N LEU A 271 15.19 -0.25 -3.65
CA LEU A 271 16.19 0.12 -2.65
C LEU A 271 17.31 0.97 -3.28
N SER A 272 17.82 0.55 -4.44
CA SER A 272 18.86 1.30 -5.17
C SER A 272 18.40 2.72 -5.49
N VAL A 273 17.21 2.90 -6.05
CA VAL A 273 16.64 4.22 -6.37
C VAL A 273 16.50 5.07 -5.10
N MET A 274 15.99 4.52 -4.01
CA MET A 274 15.79 5.24 -2.75
C MET A 274 17.13 5.65 -2.11
N LEU A 275 18.14 4.78 -2.16
CA LEU A 275 19.49 5.10 -1.68
C LEU A 275 20.19 6.14 -2.57
N LEU A 276 20.00 6.13 -3.88
CA LEU A 276 20.49 7.19 -4.77
C LEU A 276 19.85 8.53 -4.44
N ILE A 277 18.55 8.59 -4.21
CA ILE A 277 17.85 9.82 -3.79
C ILE A 277 18.44 10.33 -2.47
N THR A 278 18.69 9.43 -1.50
CA THR A 278 19.32 9.76 -0.22
C THR A 278 20.74 10.33 -0.43
N THR A 279 21.53 9.69 -1.29
CA THR A 279 22.87 10.15 -1.64
C THR A 279 22.86 11.55 -2.20
N VAL A 280 21.99 11.81 -3.18
CA VAL A 280 21.85 13.14 -3.80
C VAL A 280 21.38 14.18 -2.76
N ASP A 281 20.39 13.86 -1.93
CA ASP A 281 19.89 14.80 -0.91
C ASP A 281 20.97 15.15 0.13
N PHE A 282 21.76 14.17 0.58
CA PHE A 282 22.85 14.41 1.55
C PHE A 282 24.03 15.15 0.93
N LEU A 283 24.36 14.93 -0.34
CA LEU A 283 25.43 15.66 -1.02
C LEU A 283 25.05 17.12 -1.30
N THR A 284 23.79 17.37 -1.67
CA THR A 284 23.34 18.70 -2.08
C THR A 284 22.92 19.58 -0.92
N ASN A 285 22.27 19.02 0.10
CA ASN A 285 21.63 19.79 1.15
C ASN A 285 22.39 19.80 2.48
N SER A 286 23.43 18.96 2.65
CA SER A 286 24.17 18.87 3.92
C SER A 286 25.53 19.55 3.84
N LYS A 287 25.85 20.34 4.89
CA LYS A 287 27.19 20.93 5.10
C LYS A 287 28.07 20.03 5.96
N ASP A 288 27.48 19.08 6.69
CA ASP A 288 28.18 18.19 7.61
C ASP A 288 29.00 17.14 6.85
N ILE A 289 30.29 17.00 7.23
CA ILE A 289 31.21 16.04 6.62
C ILE A 289 30.78 14.59 6.88
N HIS A 290 30.19 14.31 8.07
CA HIS A 290 29.70 12.98 8.41
C HIS A 290 28.51 12.56 7.52
N ARG A 291 27.59 13.48 7.21
CA ARG A 291 26.49 13.22 6.28
C ARG A 291 26.97 12.96 4.87
N LYS A 292 28.04 13.63 4.43
CA LYS A 292 28.67 13.36 3.11
C LYS A 292 29.34 12.00 3.06
N SER A 293 29.97 11.55 4.16
CA SER A 293 30.51 10.19 4.26
C SER A 293 29.41 9.13 4.17
N ILE A 294 28.26 9.35 4.82
CA ILE A 294 27.09 8.47 4.74
C ILE A 294 26.50 8.50 3.31
N ALA A 295 26.50 9.65 2.64
CA ALA A 295 26.09 9.73 1.25
C ALA A 295 26.94 8.85 0.33
N LEU A 296 28.26 8.83 0.54
CA LEU A 296 29.15 7.99 -0.24
C LEU A 296 28.87 6.49 0.00
N SER A 297 28.70 6.09 1.26
CA SER A 297 28.38 4.70 1.61
C SER A 297 26.99 4.28 1.11
N SER A 298 25.99 5.15 1.18
CA SER A 298 24.66 4.89 0.61
C SER A 298 24.67 4.81 -0.92
N GLY A 299 25.52 5.59 -1.60
CA GLY A 299 25.73 5.50 -3.04
C GLY A 299 26.36 4.17 -3.45
N LEU A 300 27.36 3.71 -2.70
CA LEU A 300 27.95 2.38 -2.94
C LEU A 300 26.93 1.25 -2.70
N ALA A 301 26.17 1.33 -1.62
CA ALA A 301 25.09 0.38 -1.35
C ALA A 301 24.00 0.40 -2.44
N ALA A 302 23.70 1.57 -3.01
CA ALA A 302 22.79 1.70 -4.15
C ALA A 302 23.32 0.97 -5.39
N CYS A 303 24.61 1.12 -5.71
CA CYS A 303 25.21 0.39 -6.83
C CYS A 303 25.19 -1.13 -6.63
N LEU A 304 25.50 -1.60 -5.40
CA LEU A 304 25.44 -3.03 -5.07
C LEU A 304 24.00 -3.58 -5.17
N SER A 305 23.02 -2.84 -4.65
CA SER A 305 21.61 -3.22 -4.74
C SER A 305 21.11 -3.24 -6.19
N PHE A 306 21.56 -2.28 -7.01
CA PHE A 306 21.26 -2.25 -8.44
C PHE A 306 21.82 -3.48 -9.14
N ALA A 307 23.11 -3.79 -8.94
CA ALA A 307 23.75 -4.98 -9.52
C ALA A 307 23.04 -6.26 -9.06
N GLY A 308 22.71 -6.38 -7.77
CA GLY A 308 21.94 -7.50 -7.23
C GLY A 308 20.57 -7.67 -7.89
N GLY A 309 19.84 -6.57 -8.09
CA GLY A 309 18.55 -6.58 -8.77
C GLY A 309 18.65 -7.03 -10.22
N ILE A 310 19.65 -6.55 -10.96
CA ILE A 310 19.90 -6.96 -12.34
C ILE A 310 20.27 -8.46 -12.43
N VAL A 311 21.14 -8.95 -11.54
CA VAL A 311 21.51 -10.37 -11.50
C VAL A 311 20.26 -11.24 -11.25
N ARG A 312 19.36 -10.83 -10.35
CA ARG A 312 18.10 -11.54 -10.07
C ARG A 312 17.18 -11.62 -11.30
N ILE A 313 17.09 -10.58 -12.11
CA ILE A 313 16.29 -10.58 -13.34
C ILE A 313 16.85 -11.62 -14.34
N PHE A 314 18.18 -11.72 -14.47
CA PHE A 314 18.79 -12.66 -15.41
C PHE A 314 18.84 -14.10 -14.89
N GLN A 315 18.68 -14.31 -13.58
CA GLN A 315 18.59 -15.65 -12.99
C GLN A 315 17.16 -16.21 -13.07
N ASP A 316 16.17 -15.36 -13.31
CA ASP A 316 14.78 -15.79 -13.38
C ASP A 316 14.53 -16.49 -14.73
N ASP A 317 14.23 -17.78 -14.65
CA ASP A 317 13.51 -18.48 -15.71
C ASP A 317 12.04 -18.00 -15.72
N ALA A 318 11.84 -16.68 -15.97
CA ALA A 318 10.54 -15.99 -15.96
C ALA A 318 9.49 -16.66 -16.86
N PHE A 319 9.94 -17.56 -17.69
CA PHE A 319 9.15 -18.41 -18.58
C PHE A 319 9.17 -19.88 -18.14
N SER A 320 9.28 -20.15 -16.80
CA SER A 320 9.01 -21.52 -16.40
C SER A 320 7.65 -21.91 -16.98
N SER A 321 7.60 -23.03 -17.65
CA SER A 321 6.41 -23.47 -18.40
C SER A 321 5.13 -23.37 -17.56
N ASN A 322 5.20 -23.69 -16.28
CA ASN A 322 4.06 -23.66 -15.36
C ASN A 322 3.51 -22.24 -15.12
N MET A 323 4.36 -21.23 -14.93
CA MET A 323 3.89 -19.84 -14.73
C MET A 323 3.23 -19.28 -15.99
N PHE A 324 3.77 -19.62 -17.15
CA PHE A 324 3.17 -19.22 -18.42
C PHE A 324 1.78 -19.85 -18.60
N TYR A 325 1.63 -21.15 -18.31
CA TYR A 325 0.33 -21.83 -18.41
C TYR A 325 -0.70 -21.28 -17.43
N LEU A 326 -0.32 -20.95 -16.19
CA LEU A 326 -1.20 -20.32 -15.21
C LEU A 326 -1.70 -18.94 -15.67
N ARG A 327 -0.82 -18.14 -16.24
CA ARG A 327 -1.18 -16.82 -16.82
C ARG A 327 -2.08 -16.98 -18.04
N SER A 328 -1.79 -17.95 -18.93
CA SER A 328 -2.62 -18.25 -20.09
C SER A 328 -4.02 -18.68 -19.67
N ALA A 329 -4.14 -19.59 -18.70
CA ALA A 329 -5.43 -20.02 -18.16
C ALA A 329 -6.24 -18.85 -17.57
N ALA A 330 -5.58 -17.96 -16.80
CA ALA A 330 -6.23 -16.75 -16.28
C ALA A 330 -6.75 -15.85 -17.41
N PHE A 331 -5.98 -15.70 -18.47
CA PHE A 331 -6.39 -14.90 -19.63
C PHE A 331 -7.52 -15.55 -20.42
N ASP A 332 -7.55 -16.87 -20.55
CA ASP A 332 -8.64 -17.60 -21.19
C ASP A 332 -9.93 -17.55 -20.34
N MET A 333 -9.82 -17.62 -19.00
CA MET A 333 -10.92 -17.34 -18.09
C MET A 333 -11.48 -15.92 -18.30
N PHE A 334 -10.60 -14.92 -18.40
CA PHE A 334 -11.01 -13.54 -18.66
C PHE A 334 -11.74 -13.40 -20.01
N LYS A 335 -11.25 -14.02 -21.09
CA LYS A 335 -11.92 -14.01 -22.40
C LYS A 335 -13.31 -14.64 -22.35
N ALA A 336 -13.49 -15.68 -21.54
CA ALA A 336 -14.77 -16.36 -21.41
C ALA A 336 -15.83 -15.50 -20.69
N ASN A 337 -15.42 -14.67 -19.72
CA ASN A 337 -16.32 -13.74 -19.03
C ASN A 337 -15.66 -12.36 -18.82
N PRO A 338 -15.59 -11.50 -19.87
CA PRO A 338 -14.74 -10.31 -19.84
C PRO A 338 -15.34 -9.14 -19.03
N ILE A 339 -16.66 -9.05 -18.87
CA ILE A 339 -17.31 -7.84 -18.31
C ILE A 339 -17.15 -7.82 -16.78
N PHE A 340 -17.69 -8.82 -16.08
CA PHE A 340 -17.71 -8.89 -14.63
C PHE A 340 -16.78 -9.95 -14.05
N GLY A 341 -16.13 -10.77 -14.90
CA GLY A 341 -15.32 -11.90 -14.45
C GLY A 341 -16.14 -13.01 -13.81
N TRP A 342 -15.42 -13.97 -13.21
CA TRP A 342 -16.00 -15.18 -12.62
C TRP A 342 -16.34 -15.05 -11.14
N GLY A 343 -16.08 -13.87 -10.55
CA GLY A 343 -16.26 -13.59 -9.13
C GLY A 343 -15.00 -13.80 -8.31
N PHE A 344 -14.98 -13.18 -7.14
CA PHE A 344 -13.86 -13.23 -6.21
C PHE A 344 -13.56 -14.67 -5.76
N ASP A 345 -12.27 -15.02 -5.64
CA ASP A 345 -11.78 -16.34 -5.22
C ASP A 345 -12.26 -17.51 -6.12
N SER A 346 -12.64 -17.20 -7.37
CA SER A 346 -13.10 -18.22 -8.33
C SER A 346 -11.95 -18.84 -9.13
N TYR A 347 -10.79 -18.19 -9.20
CA TYR A 347 -9.67 -18.64 -10.03
C TYR A 347 -9.28 -20.09 -9.73
N SER A 348 -8.98 -20.41 -8.47
CA SER A 348 -8.52 -21.75 -8.07
C SER A 348 -9.54 -22.87 -8.33
N LYS A 349 -10.83 -22.51 -8.33
CA LYS A 349 -11.95 -23.44 -8.51
C LYS A 349 -12.23 -23.72 -9.98
N LEU A 350 -12.03 -22.72 -10.83
CA LEU A 350 -12.28 -22.81 -12.27
C LEU A 350 -11.02 -23.18 -13.06
N LEU A 351 -9.83 -23.01 -12.50
CA LEU A 351 -8.56 -23.33 -13.15
C LEU A 351 -8.53 -24.73 -13.79
N PRO A 352 -9.02 -25.82 -13.15
CA PRO A 352 -9.01 -27.14 -13.76
C PRO A 352 -9.75 -27.24 -15.10
N PHE A 353 -10.71 -26.36 -15.37
CA PHE A 353 -11.48 -26.34 -16.61
C PHE A 353 -10.82 -25.53 -17.73
N TYR A 354 -9.84 -24.69 -17.40
CA TYR A 354 -9.09 -23.84 -18.33
C TYR A 354 -7.61 -24.21 -18.45
N SER A 355 -7.15 -25.14 -17.58
CA SER A 355 -5.78 -25.64 -17.62
C SER A 355 -5.63 -26.76 -18.62
N ASN A 356 -4.51 -26.77 -19.33
CA ASN A 356 -4.11 -27.89 -20.16
C ASN A 356 -3.67 -29.07 -19.27
N ASP A 357 -3.58 -30.28 -19.84
CA ASP A 357 -3.18 -31.53 -19.14
C ASP A 357 -1.83 -31.42 -18.41
N LEU A 358 -1.01 -30.44 -18.74
CA LEU A 358 0.29 -30.19 -18.13
C LEU A 358 0.23 -29.74 -16.66
N LEU A 359 -0.91 -29.22 -16.19
CA LEU A 359 -1.12 -28.81 -14.79
C LEU A 359 -1.86 -29.85 -13.97
N VAL A 360 -2.17 -31.00 -14.53
CA VAL A 360 -2.92 -32.08 -13.88
C VAL A 360 -2.11 -32.67 -12.71
N GLY A 361 -2.74 -32.80 -11.57
CA GLY A 361 -2.16 -33.40 -10.36
C GLY A 361 -1.52 -32.40 -9.39
N GLN A 362 -1.42 -31.13 -9.74
CA GLN A 362 -1.00 -30.06 -8.83
C GLN A 362 -2.14 -29.08 -8.58
N LYS A 363 -2.32 -28.67 -7.34
CA LYS A 363 -3.32 -27.69 -6.96
C LYS A 363 -2.69 -26.30 -6.92
N TYR A 364 -3.02 -25.48 -7.88
CA TYR A 364 -2.60 -24.09 -7.92
C TYR A 364 -3.74 -23.17 -7.43
N GLU A 365 -3.42 -22.31 -6.50
CA GLU A 365 -4.41 -21.38 -5.93
C GLU A 365 -4.40 -20.01 -6.61
N ARG A 366 -3.34 -19.70 -7.41
CA ARG A 366 -3.05 -18.34 -7.90
C ARG A 366 -2.51 -18.32 -9.32
N ALA A 367 -2.74 -17.20 -10.01
CA ALA A 367 -2.44 -17.03 -11.44
C ALA A 367 -1.01 -16.58 -11.78
N SER A 368 -0.09 -16.46 -10.83
CA SER A 368 1.26 -15.86 -11.01
C SER A 368 1.25 -14.42 -11.57
N SER A 369 0.12 -13.72 -11.54
CA SER A 369 -0.04 -12.30 -11.85
C SER A 369 -1.36 -11.80 -11.27
N ASP A 370 -1.29 -10.83 -10.35
CA ASP A 370 -2.48 -10.22 -9.75
C ASP A 370 -3.34 -9.53 -10.81
N LEU A 371 -2.73 -8.89 -11.81
CA LEU A 371 -3.48 -8.22 -12.86
C LEU A 371 -4.36 -9.21 -13.64
N LEU A 372 -3.79 -10.35 -14.06
CA LEU A 372 -4.53 -11.36 -14.84
C LEU A 372 -5.57 -12.06 -13.97
N GLN A 373 -5.24 -12.39 -12.72
CA GLN A 373 -6.19 -12.97 -11.78
C GLN A 373 -7.35 -12.01 -11.50
N PHE A 374 -7.04 -10.73 -11.28
CA PHE A 374 -8.04 -9.70 -11.05
C PHE A 374 -8.98 -9.50 -12.25
N LEU A 375 -8.42 -9.54 -13.47
CA LEU A 375 -9.23 -9.51 -14.70
C LEU A 375 -10.10 -10.77 -14.85
N ALA A 376 -9.58 -11.93 -14.51
CA ALA A 376 -10.37 -13.18 -14.54
C ALA A 376 -11.51 -13.16 -13.51
N GLU A 377 -11.27 -12.61 -12.32
CA GLU A 377 -12.24 -12.62 -11.22
C GLU A 377 -13.24 -11.46 -11.27
N PHE A 378 -12.81 -10.24 -11.63
CA PHE A 378 -13.63 -9.02 -11.58
C PHE A 378 -13.92 -8.40 -12.97
N GLY A 379 -13.31 -8.94 -14.01
CA GLY A 379 -13.48 -8.46 -15.38
C GLY A 379 -12.95 -7.05 -15.63
N ILE A 380 -13.29 -6.50 -16.79
CA ILE A 380 -12.97 -5.11 -17.15
C ILE A 380 -13.65 -4.12 -16.21
N PHE A 381 -14.86 -4.40 -15.74
CA PHE A 381 -15.61 -3.55 -14.84
C PHE A 381 -14.84 -3.30 -13.54
N GLY A 382 -14.37 -4.36 -12.87
CA GLY A 382 -13.55 -4.24 -11.65
C GLY A 382 -12.22 -3.53 -11.93
N ALA A 383 -11.55 -3.83 -13.05
CA ALA A 383 -10.29 -3.19 -13.43
C ALA A 383 -10.45 -1.69 -13.66
N LEU A 384 -11.50 -1.24 -14.33
CA LEU A 384 -11.78 0.18 -14.57
C LEU A 384 -12.07 0.92 -13.25
N ILE A 385 -12.80 0.30 -12.32
CA ILE A 385 -13.09 0.92 -11.02
C ILE A 385 -11.80 1.07 -10.21
N SER A 386 -11.01 0.00 -10.08
CA SER A 386 -9.78 0.02 -9.28
C SER A 386 -8.73 0.97 -9.85
N LEU A 387 -8.47 0.86 -11.16
CA LEU A 387 -7.50 1.70 -11.85
C LEU A 387 -7.98 3.16 -11.90
N GLY A 388 -9.25 3.38 -12.20
CA GLY A 388 -9.86 4.71 -12.22
C GLY A 388 -9.77 5.40 -10.86
N PHE A 389 -10.01 4.66 -9.77
CA PHE A 389 -9.84 5.15 -8.41
C PHE A 389 -8.39 5.56 -8.12
N LEU A 390 -7.44 4.67 -8.37
CA LEU A 390 -6.02 4.95 -8.15
C LEU A 390 -5.55 6.15 -8.98
N ILE A 391 -5.89 6.17 -10.27
CA ILE A 391 -5.53 7.26 -11.18
C ILE A 391 -6.17 8.57 -10.72
N ALA A 392 -7.45 8.59 -10.33
CA ALA A 392 -8.13 9.80 -9.89
C ALA A 392 -7.44 10.43 -8.67
N PHE A 393 -7.04 9.63 -7.69
CA PHE A 393 -6.33 10.10 -6.51
C PHE A 393 -4.90 10.59 -6.82
N ILE A 394 -4.17 9.87 -7.68
CA ILE A 394 -2.83 10.28 -8.12
C ILE A 394 -2.91 11.56 -8.96
N LEU A 395 -3.82 11.65 -9.92
CA LEU A 395 -4.02 12.85 -10.73
C LEU A 395 -4.40 14.05 -9.86
N ARG A 396 -5.31 13.86 -8.90
CA ARG A 396 -5.66 14.91 -7.92
C ARG A 396 -4.43 15.43 -7.19
N TYR A 397 -3.48 14.56 -6.84
CA TYR A 397 -2.22 14.97 -6.22
C TYR A 397 -1.33 15.72 -7.21
N LEU A 398 -1.12 15.18 -8.42
CA LEU A 398 -0.23 15.74 -9.44
C LEU A 398 -0.72 17.10 -9.98
N LEU A 399 -2.03 17.24 -10.25
CA LEU A 399 -2.63 18.47 -10.78
C LEU A 399 -2.56 19.65 -9.82
N ARG A 400 -2.27 19.40 -8.54
CA ARG A 400 -2.12 20.48 -7.54
C ARG A 400 -0.72 21.12 -7.50
N PHE A 401 0.16 20.78 -8.44
CA PHE A 401 1.48 21.39 -8.73
C PHE A 401 2.45 21.59 -7.54
N ARG A 402 2.23 20.93 -6.40
CA ARG A 402 3.16 21.03 -5.25
C ARG A 402 3.83 19.70 -5.00
N ASN A 403 5.13 19.67 -5.21
CA ASN A 403 5.98 18.51 -5.00
C ASN A 403 6.24 18.31 -3.49
N ILE A 404 5.56 17.36 -2.87
CA ILE A 404 5.72 17.02 -1.46
C ILE A 404 6.58 15.76 -1.35
N ARG A 405 7.84 15.93 -0.93
CA ARG A 405 8.86 14.89 -0.97
C ARG A 405 8.43 13.60 -0.27
N LEU A 406 7.92 13.65 0.98
CA LEU A 406 7.47 12.44 1.69
C LEU A 406 6.45 11.66 0.86
N THR A 407 5.44 12.35 0.34
CA THR A 407 4.41 11.72 -0.51
C THR A 407 5.02 11.04 -1.72
N ASN A 408 5.94 11.69 -2.42
CA ASN A 408 6.58 11.11 -3.60
C ASN A 408 7.35 9.84 -3.28
N HIS A 409 8.13 9.83 -2.19
CA HIS A 409 8.91 8.66 -1.80
C HIS A 409 8.00 7.48 -1.38
N LEU A 410 6.90 7.75 -0.69
CA LEU A 410 5.91 6.73 -0.35
C LEU A 410 5.21 6.17 -1.61
N LEU A 411 4.88 7.05 -2.58
CA LEU A 411 4.26 6.63 -3.84
C LEU A 411 5.22 5.85 -4.74
N ILE A 412 6.54 6.04 -4.65
CA ILE A 412 7.53 5.16 -5.32
C ILE A 412 7.35 3.72 -4.84
N GLY A 413 7.24 3.51 -3.52
CA GLY A 413 6.98 2.18 -2.96
C GLY A 413 5.68 1.55 -3.48
N CYS A 414 4.59 2.33 -3.50
CA CYS A 414 3.32 1.87 -4.07
C CYS A 414 3.45 1.52 -5.57
N GLY A 415 4.14 2.35 -6.36
CA GLY A 415 4.40 2.08 -7.77
C GLY A 415 5.21 0.81 -8.00
N SER A 416 6.25 0.58 -7.17
CA SER A 416 7.06 -0.64 -7.25
C SER A 416 6.26 -1.91 -6.95
N VAL A 417 5.33 -1.87 -5.97
CA VAL A 417 4.45 -3.02 -5.70
C VAL A 417 3.44 -3.25 -6.83
N LEU A 418 2.95 -2.19 -7.48
CA LEU A 418 2.13 -2.36 -8.69
C LEU A 418 2.92 -3.01 -9.84
N LEU A 419 4.23 -2.74 -9.95
CA LEU A 419 5.09 -3.45 -10.90
C LEU A 419 5.25 -4.94 -10.53
N ILE A 420 5.41 -5.26 -9.24
CA ILE A 420 5.41 -6.66 -8.77
C ILE A 420 4.09 -7.34 -9.14
N ALA A 421 2.95 -6.68 -8.97
CA ALA A 421 1.62 -7.23 -9.27
C ALA A 421 1.40 -7.61 -10.75
N LEU A 422 2.21 -7.08 -11.67
CA LEU A 422 2.21 -7.52 -13.07
C LEU A 422 2.83 -8.91 -13.24
N CYS A 423 3.79 -9.27 -12.38
CA CYS A 423 4.61 -10.46 -12.52
C CYS A 423 4.34 -11.52 -11.44
N ASP A 424 3.69 -11.13 -10.33
CA ASP A 424 3.40 -11.97 -9.17
C ASP A 424 2.06 -11.54 -8.54
N VAL A 425 1.68 -12.14 -7.40
CA VAL A 425 0.37 -11.98 -6.74
C VAL A 425 0.48 -11.32 -5.34
N PRO A 426 1.09 -10.13 -5.19
CA PRO A 426 1.32 -9.50 -3.89
C PRO A 426 0.02 -9.17 -3.15
N PHE A 427 -1.05 -8.77 -3.83
CA PHE A 427 -2.30 -8.32 -3.20
C PHE A 427 -3.16 -9.46 -2.63
N MET A 428 -2.82 -10.71 -2.93
CA MET A 428 -3.43 -11.85 -2.25
C MET A 428 -2.98 -11.98 -0.79
N SER A 429 -1.88 -11.35 -0.42
CA SER A 429 -1.48 -11.24 0.98
C SER A 429 -2.20 -10.06 1.66
N PRO A 430 -2.99 -10.32 2.70
CA PRO A 430 -3.63 -9.26 3.48
C PRO A 430 -2.65 -8.26 4.09
N ALA A 431 -1.44 -8.72 4.45
CA ALA A 431 -0.38 -7.86 4.98
C ALA A 431 0.12 -6.85 3.93
N VAL A 432 0.30 -7.29 2.70
CA VAL A 432 0.69 -6.41 1.59
C VAL A 432 -0.45 -5.47 1.23
N PHE A 433 -1.68 -5.97 1.13
CA PHE A 433 -2.88 -5.18 0.86
C PHE A 433 -3.08 -4.07 1.91
N PHE A 434 -3.01 -4.40 3.20
CA PHE A 434 -3.06 -3.44 4.30
C PHE A 434 -1.94 -2.40 4.20
N SER A 435 -0.70 -2.83 3.99
CA SER A 435 0.47 -1.95 3.92
C SER A 435 0.39 -1.00 2.73
N PHE A 436 -0.02 -1.51 1.55
CA PHE A 436 -0.17 -0.71 0.34
C PHE A 436 -1.19 0.41 0.54
N PHE A 437 -2.41 0.09 0.94
CA PHE A 437 -3.45 1.10 1.13
C PHE A 437 -3.16 2.03 2.32
N THR A 438 -2.53 1.54 3.38
CA THR A 438 -2.06 2.37 4.50
C THR A 438 -1.07 3.43 4.00
N ILE A 439 -0.01 3.03 3.31
CA ILE A 439 1.01 3.93 2.78
C ILE A 439 0.41 4.88 1.74
N PHE A 440 -0.43 4.38 0.83
CA PHE A 440 -1.09 5.17 -0.19
C PHE A 440 -1.96 6.29 0.40
N PHE A 441 -2.84 5.95 1.34
CA PHE A 441 -3.72 6.94 1.96
C PHE A 441 -2.98 7.90 2.90
N ILE A 442 -1.96 7.43 3.62
CA ILE A 442 -1.07 8.30 4.42
C ILE A 442 -0.35 9.31 3.50
N ALA A 443 0.22 8.86 2.38
CA ALA A 443 0.93 9.72 1.44
C ALA A 443 0.03 10.84 0.91
N LEU A 444 -1.18 10.50 0.49
CA LEU A 444 -2.13 11.49 -0.04
C LEU A 444 -2.66 12.44 1.04
N ARG A 445 -2.97 11.91 2.23
CA ARG A 445 -3.45 12.77 3.33
C ARG A 445 -2.37 13.71 3.84
N TRP A 446 -1.13 13.22 3.95
CA TRP A 446 0.02 14.06 4.26
C TRP A 446 0.16 15.22 3.26
N ALA A 447 -0.02 14.95 1.98
CA ALA A 447 0.03 15.98 0.94
C ALA A 447 -1.05 17.05 1.14
N ASP A 448 -2.29 16.63 1.39
CA ASP A 448 -3.41 17.56 1.64
C ASP A 448 -3.14 18.45 2.88
N LEU A 449 -2.68 17.86 3.99
CA LEU A 449 -2.38 18.59 5.23
C LEU A 449 -1.17 19.52 5.08
N SER A 450 -0.18 19.11 4.27
CA SER A 450 1.02 19.92 3.98
C SER A 450 0.69 21.17 3.22
N ARG A 451 -0.28 21.10 2.31
CA ARG A 451 -0.71 22.25 1.51
C ARG A 451 -1.44 23.29 2.35
N ASN A 452 -2.39 22.86 3.16
CA ASN A 452 -3.18 23.78 3.98
C ASN A 452 -2.30 24.64 4.88
N LYS A 453 -1.24 24.06 5.46
CA LYS A 453 -0.28 24.82 6.28
C LYS A 453 0.51 25.86 5.48
N ILE A 454 0.87 25.57 4.23
CA ILE A 454 1.61 26.53 3.38
C ILE A 454 0.68 27.66 2.96
N ASP A 455 -0.57 27.35 2.61
CA ASP A 455 -1.56 28.37 2.22
C ASP A 455 -1.89 29.33 3.40
N GLU A 456 -1.93 28.81 4.65
CA GLU A 456 -2.07 29.64 5.87
C GLU A 456 -0.86 30.54 6.09
N VAL A 457 0.36 30.03 5.92
CA VAL A 457 1.61 30.82 6.09
C VAL A 457 1.70 31.91 5.00
N ASP A 458 1.35 31.60 3.76
CA ASP A 458 1.35 32.57 2.66
C ASP A 458 0.25 33.64 2.85
N ALA A 459 -0.92 33.26 3.37
CA ALA A 459 -1.98 34.20 3.69
C ALA A 459 -1.63 35.16 4.85
N HIS A 460 -0.78 34.75 5.79
CA HIS A 460 -0.33 35.59 6.91
C HIS A 460 0.95 36.41 6.60
N ARG A 461 1.51 36.31 5.37
CA ARG A 461 2.65 37.10 4.91
C ARG A 461 2.32 37.99 3.71
N PRO A 462 1.37 38.94 3.81
CA PRO A 462 0.98 39.77 2.66
C PRO A 462 2.08 40.73 2.19
N HIS A 463 3.18 40.94 2.95
CA HIS A 463 4.16 41.99 2.71
C HIS A 463 5.57 41.55 2.30
N LEU A 464 5.82 40.26 2.10
CA LEU A 464 7.11 39.73 1.64
C LEU A 464 6.99 39.04 0.28
N ILE A 465 6.23 39.64 -0.64
CA ILE A 465 6.33 39.29 -2.05
C ILE A 465 7.60 39.96 -2.56
N THR A 466 8.70 39.23 -2.51
CA THR A 466 9.95 39.66 -3.17
C THR A 466 9.69 39.85 -4.65
N ALA A 467 10.42 40.79 -5.26
CA ALA A 467 10.28 41.19 -6.69
C ALA A 467 10.34 40.00 -7.68
N GLU A 468 10.88 38.84 -7.27
CA GLU A 468 10.90 37.58 -8.02
C GLU A 468 9.54 36.93 -8.15
N THR A 469 8.67 37.02 -7.14
CA THR A 469 7.32 36.43 -7.17
C THR A 469 6.38 37.27 -8.06
N LYS A 470 6.62 38.61 -8.17
CA LYS A 470 5.88 39.47 -9.09
C LYS A 470 6.09 39.13 -10.57
N ARG A 471 7.20 38.50 -10.93
CA ARG A 471 7.48 38.07 -12.32
C ARG A 471 6.73 36.81 -12.75
N ARG A 472 6.10 36.10 -11.83
CA ARG A 472 5.35 34.81 -12.09
C ARG A 472 3.83 34.93 -12.00
N VAL A 473 3.29 36.10 -11.74
CA VAL A 473 1.84 36.34 -11.83
C VAL A 473 1.52 36.59 -13.29
N PRO A 474 0.68 35.76 -13.92
CA PRO A 474 0.28 35.94 -15.31
C PRO A 474 -0.44 37.32 -15.45
N LEU A 475 -0.21 37.97 -16.58
CA LEU A 475 -0.71 39.28 -17.00
C LEU A 475 -2.26 39.48 -16.95
N PHE A 476 -2.99 38.62 -16.35
CA PHE A 476 -4.46 38.69 -16.31
C PHE A 476 -5.04 39.66 -15.27
N ASN A 477 -4.20 40.24 -14.37
CA ASN A 477 -4.70 41.16 -13.34
C ASN A 477 -4.52 42.65 -13.71
N LYS A 478 -4.11 42.99 -14.95
CA LYS A 478 -4.00 44.38 -15.38
C LYS A 478 -5.31 45.04 -15.80
N GLN A 479 -6.39 44.30 -15.95
CA GLN A 479 -7.68 44.84 -16.37
C GLN A 479 -8.57 45.38 -15.24
N TYR A 480 -8.26 45.09 -13.98
CA TYR A 480 -9.06 45.60 -12.85
C TYR A 480 -8.59 46.87 -12.20
N GLU A 481 -7.39 47.37 -12.55
CA GLU A 481 -6.88 48.64 -11.99
C GLU A 481 -7.19 49.88 -12.88
N GLU A 482 -7.73 49.69 -14.06
CA GLU A 482 -8.13 50.82 -14.96
C GLU A 482 -9.58 51.24 -14.85
N GLU A 483 -10.45 50.52 -14.10
CA GLU A 483 -11.84 50.90 -13.89
C GLU A 483 -12.12 51.67 -12.57
N GLU A 484 -11.09 51.93 -11.73
CA GLU A 484 -11.21 52.75 -10.51
C GLU A 484 -10.46 54.15 -10.61
N LYS A 485 -10.30 54.70 -11.81
CA LYS A 485 -9.87 56.08 -11.97
C LYS A 485 -10.91 56.91 -12.72
#